data_d7a31e2c24a3a543f83ba7ade46a497a
#
_entry.id   d7a31e2c24a3a543f83ba7ade46a497a
#
_cell.length_a   1.000
_cell.length_b   1.000
_cell.length_c   1.000
_cell.angle_alpha   90.00
_cell.angle_beta   90.00
_cell.angle_gamma   90.00
#
_symmetry.space_group_name_H-M   'P 1'
#
loop_
_entity.id
_entity.type
_entity.pdbx_description
1 polymer ?
#
loop_
_entity_poly.entity_id
_entity_poly.type
_entity_poly.pdbx_seq_one_letter_code
_entity_poly.pdbx_strand_id
1 'polypeptide(L)'
;GAAVVNKGDKTWLINGEAKPGLRTDAVFELDFTGDNLKWNRLAPVSSPDGVAGGFAGISNDSLIFAGGAGFKGSRENYQNGKNYAHEGLKKSYSTDIHLWHNGKWDKSGELSQGRAYGVSLPWNNSLLIIGGESAGGKAVTDSVLISVKDNKVTVQN
;
A
#
# COMPACT_ATOMS: atom_id res chain seq x y z
N GLY A 1 -6.38 5.16 -6.14
CA GLY A 1 -5.73 4.59 -5.87
C GLY A 1 -4.48 3.78 -5.59
N ALA A 2 -3.51 3.77 -6.49
CA ALA A 2 -2.19 3.20 -6.21
C ALA A 2 -1.37 4.13 -5.32
N ALA A 3 -0.51 3.56 -4.48
CA ALA A 3 0.54 4.30 -3.80
C ALA A 3 1.72 4.48 -4.76
N VAL A 4 2.37 5.66 -4.70
CA VAL A 4 3.51 6.00 -5.56
C VAL A 4 4.67 6.42 -4.68
N VAL A 5 5.85 5.89 -4.96
CA VAL A 5 7.10 6.25 -4.26
C VAL A 5 8.19 6.50 -5.28
N ASN A 6 8.96 7.56 -5.07
CA ASN A 6 10.12 7.89 -5.88
C ASN A 6 11.39 7.86 -5.02
N LYS A 7 12.47 7.30 -5.56
CA LYS A 7 13.81 7.35 -4.95
C LYS A 7 14.88 7.26 -6.04
N GLY A 8 15.69 8.30 -6.15
CA GLY A 8 16.68 8.40 -7.24
C GLY A 8 16.02 8.21 -8.61
N ASP A 9 16.56 7.32 -9.40
CA ASP A 9 16.08 7.02 -10.76
C ASP A 9 15.01 5.92 -10.80
N LYS A 10 14.29 5.69 -9.70
CA LYS A 10 13.25 4.67 -9.62
C LYS A 10 11.94 5.21 -9.07
N THR A 11 10.85 4.70 -9.63
CA THR A 11 9.47 4.92 -9.15
C THR A 11 8.78 3.59 -8.96
N TRP A 12 8.12 3.43 -7.82
CA TRP A 12 7.27 2.27 -7.54
C TRP A 12 5.80 2.65 -7.56
N LEU A 13 5.00 1.82 -8.25
CA LEU A 13 3.55 1.81 -8.16
C LEU A 13 3.13 0.57 -7.38
N ILE A 14 2.42 0.77 -6.27
CA ILE A 14 2.10 -0.32 -5.34
C ILE A 14 0.59 -0.42 -5.19
N ASN A 15 0.05 -1.60 -5.46
CA ASN A 15 -1.37 -1.92 -5.32
C ASN A 15 -2.30 -0.99 -6.12
N GLY A 16 -3.51 -0.77 -5.66
CA GLY A 16 -4.48 0.14 -6.29
C GLY A 16 -5.75 -0.58 -6.76
N GLU A 17 -6.47 0.06 -7.67
CA GLU A 17 -7.73 -0.45 -8.21
C GLU A 17 -7.61 -0.66 -9.71
N ALA A 18 -7.86 -1.89 -10.16
CA ALA A 18 -7.81 -2.27 -11.56
C ALA A 18 -9.16 -2.06 -12.29
N LYS A 19 -10.27 -2.28 -11.59
CA LYS A 19 -11.66 -2.07 -12.06
C LYS A 19 -12.54 -1.72 -10.85
N PRO A 20 -13.78 -1.24 -11.04
CA PRO A 20 -14.65 -0.88 -9.92
C PRO A 20 -14.77 -1.99 -8.87
N GLY A 21 -14.22 -1.75 -7.69
CA GLY A 21 -14.17 -2.69 -6.57
C GLY A 21 -13.12 -3.80 -6.65
N LEU A 22 -12.46 -4.00 -7.80
CA LEU A 22 -11.36 -4.96 -7.95
C LEU A 22 -10.04 -4.27 -7.60
N ARG A 23 -9.49 -4.62 -6.47
CA ARG A 23 -8.15 -4.16 -6.05
C ARG A 23 -7.07 -5.05 -6.65
N THR A 24 -5.85 -4.55 -6.68
CA THR A 24 -4.68 -5.31 -7.13
C THR A 24 -3.62 -5.35 -6.05
N ASP A 25 -2.91 -6.47 -5.99
CA ASP A 25 -1.72 -6.68 -5.17
C ASP A 25 -0.42 -6.41 -5.96
N ALA A 26 -0.55 -5.99 -7.22
CA ALA A 26 0.57 -5.79 -8.12
C ALA A 26 1.49 -4.65 -7.67
N VAL A 27 2.78 -4.87 -7.87
CA VAL A 27 3.84 -3.88 -7.67
C VAL A 27 4.65 -3.76 -8.94
N PHE A 28 4.86 -2.53 -9.38
CA PHE A 28 5.68 -2.21 -10.53
C PHE A 28 6.78 -1.23 -10.14
N GLU A 29 7.97 -1.46 -10.64
CA GLU A 29 9.10 -0.53 -10.59
C GLU A 29 9.33 0.04 -11.99
N LEU A 30 9.37 1.34 -12.12
CA LEU A 30 9.86 2.04 -13.29
C LEU A 30 11.30 2.45 -13.03
N ASP A 31 12.20 2.01 -13.89
CA ASP A 31 13.61 2.36 -13.87
C ASP A 31 13.89 3.41 -14.94
N PHE A 32 14.44 4.55 -14.53
CA PHE A 32 14.82 5.67 -15.41
C PHE A 32 16.31 5.65 -15.74
N THR A 33 17.06 4.64 -15.30
CA THR A 33 18.48 4.53 -15.67
C THR A 33 18.62 4.17 -17.15
N GLY A 34 19.33 5.01 -17.89
CA GLY A 34 19.55 4.82 -19.33
C GLY A 34 18.46 5.44 -20.22
N ASP A 35 18.58 5.23 -21.52
CA ASP A 35 17.75 5.87 -22.55
C ASP A 35 16.35 5.23 -22.72
N ASN A 36 16.14 4.05 -22.16
CA ASN A 36 14.91 3.29 -22.28
C ASN A 36 14.25 3.11 -20.91
N LEU A 37 13.07 3.72 -20.72
CA LEU A 37 12.23 3.50 -19.57
C LEU A 37 11.75 2.04 -19.52
N LYS A 38 12.00 1.36 -18.42
CA LYS A 38 11.62 -0.04 -18.26
C LYS A 38 10.75 -0.28 -17.05
N TRP A 39 9.56 -0.84 -17.28
CA TRP A 39 8.70 -1.34 -16.23
C TRP A 39 9.10 -2.78 -15.84
N ASN A 40 9.38 -2.98 -14.57
CA ASN A 40 9.63 -4.29 -13.98
C ASN A 40 8.46 -4.63 -13.04
N ARG A 41 7.89 -5.82 -13.20
CA ARG A 41 6.93 -6.32 -12.24
C ARG A 41 7.70 -6.96 -11.08
N LEU A 42 7.41 -6.53 -9.86
CA LEU A 42 7.98 -7.07 -8.63
C LEU A 42 7.02 -8.09 -7.99
N ALA A 43 7.50 -8.77 -6.94
CA ALA A 43 6.65 -9.63 -6.14
C ALA A 43 5.48 -8.81 -5.54
N PRO A 44 4.26 -9.36 -5.52
CA PRO A 44 3.09 -8.66 -5.00
C PRO A 44 3.18 -8.49 -3.49
N VAL A 45 2.53 -7.44 -2.95
CA VAL A 45 2.28 -7.32 -1.52
C VAL A 45 1.28 -8.41 -1.12
N SER A 46 1.54 -9.09 -0.01
CA SER A 46 0.74 -10.24 0.46
C SER A 46 -0.67 -9.84 0.88
N SER A 47 -1.55 -9.69 -0.09
CA SER A 47 -2.99 -9.53 0.10
C SER A 47 -3.70 -10.15 -1.11
N PRO A 48 -4.37 -11.29 -0.97
CA PRO A 48 -4.92 -12.03 -2.11
C PRO A 48 -5.95 -11.24 -2.92
N ASP A 49 -6.72 -10.35 -2.29
CA ASP A 49 -7.70 -9.50 -2.98
C ASP A 49 -7.16 -8.10 -3.32
N GLY A 50 -5.94 -7.78 -2.86
CA GLY A 50 -5.35 -6.45 -3.02
C GLY A 50 -6.02 -5.38 -2.15
N VAL A 51 -5.39 -4.20 -2.13
CA VAL A 51 -5.92 -3.00 -1.47
C VAL A 51 -5.69 -1.77 -2.33
N ALA A 52 -6.45 -0.70 -2.08
CA ALA A 52 -6.25 0.61 -2.68
C ALA A 52 -6.17 1.69 -1.60
N GLY A 53 -5.61 2.85 -1.94
CA GLY A 53 -5.48 3.97 -1.01
C GLY A 53 -4.53 3.69 0.14
N GLY A 54 -3.61 2.73 -0.01
CA GLY A 54 -2.55 2.49 0.96
C GLY A 54 -1.48 3.58 0.91
N PHE A 55 -0.59 3.54 1.87
CA PHE A 55 0.48 4.51 2.08
C PHE A 55 1.82 3.88 1.76
N ALA A 56 2.68 4.60 1.07
CA ALA A 56 4.01 4.10 0.76
C ALA A 56 5.06 5.20 0.90
N GLY A 57 6.29 4.79 1.17
CA GLY A 57 7.44 5.67 1.29
C GLY A 57 8.72 4.93 1.57
N ILE A 58 9.77 5.69 1.85
CA ILE A 58 11.11 5.17 2.17
C ILE A 58 11.49 5.62 3.58
N SER A 59 12.04 4.69 4.36
CA SER A 59 12.72 4.98 5.62
C SER A 59 14.03 4.22 5.68
N ASN A 60 15.14 4.92 5.86
CA ASN A 60 16.50 4.34 5.89
C ASN A 60 16.73 3.28 4.80
N ASP A 61 16.46 3.68 3.55
CA ASP A 61 16.56 2.84 2.34
C ASP A 61 15.55 1.69 2.23
N SER A 62 14.72 1.46 3.23
CA SER A 62 13.65 0.46 3.18
C SER A 62 12.40 1.02 2.52
N LEU A 63 11.90 0.35 1.48
CA LEU A 63 10.60 0.66 0.89
C LEU A 63 9.49 0.08 1.77
N ILE A 64 8.54 0.95 2.14
CA ILE A 64 7.44 0.65 3.05
C ILE A 64 6.13 0.72 2.28
N PHE A 65 5.22 -0.22 2.57
CA PHE A 65 3.81 -0.12 2.21
C PHE A 65 2.94 -0.41 3.45
N ALA A 66 1.95 0.44 3.73
CA ALA A 66 1.12 0.32 4.93
C ALA A 66 -0.36 0.59 4.63
N GLY A 67 -1.25 -0.06 5.38
CA GLY A 67 -2.68 0.19 5.31
C GLY A 67 -3.33 -0.18 3.98
N GLY A 68 -4.31 0.63 3.58
CA GLY A 68 -5.12 0.42 2.39
C GLY A 68 -6.47 -0.23 2.68
N ALA A 69 -7.39 -0.12 1.74
CA ALA A 69 -8.74 -0.69 1.85
C ALA A 69 -9.04 -1.64 0.70
N GLY A 70 -9.69 -2.75 1.02
CA GLY A 70 -10.06 -3.80 0.07
C GLY A 70 -11.40 -4.45 0.39
N PHE A 71 -11.74 -5.43 -0.43
CA PHE A 71 -12.96 -6.23 -0.30
C PHE A 71 -12.59 -7.70 -0.41
N LYS A 72 -12.65 -8.42 0.71
CA LYS A 72 -12.37 -9.87 0.73
C LYS A 72 -13.37 -10.60 -0.17
N GLY A 73 -12.88 -11.39 -1.13
CA GLY A 73 -13.69 -12.09 -2.13
C GLY A 73 -13.97 -11.29 -3.40
N SER A 74 -13.42 -10.07 -3.54
CA SER A 74 -13.65 -9.27 -4.75
C SER A 74 -13.10 -9.89 -6.02
N ARG A 75 -11.99 -10.59 -5.93
CA ARG A 75 -11.40 -11.33 -7.06
C ARG A 75 -12.32 -12.46 -7.54
N GLU A 76 -12.91 -13.21 -6.62
CA GLU A 76 -13.88 -14.25 -6.92
C GLU A 76 -15.15 -13.68 -7.56
N ASN A 77 -15.71 -12.60 -7.00
CA ASN A 77 -16.86 -11.91 -7.60
C ASN A 77 -16.57 -11.49 -9.05
N TYR A 78 -15.42 -10.93 -9.31
CA TYR A 78 -14.99 -10.53 -10.65
C TYR A 78 -14.88 -11.73 -11.60
N GLN A 79 -14.25 -12.84 -11.16
CA GLN A 79 -14.12 -14.07 -11.93
C GLN A 79 -15.50 -14.70 -12.26
N ASN A 80 -16.46 -14.55 -11.34
CA ASN A 80 -17.84 -15.01 -11.52
C ASN A 80 -18.71 -14.03 -12.34
N GLY A 81 -18.11 -13.01 -12.95
CA GLY A 81 -18.81 -12.11 -13.88
C GLY A 81 -19.69 -11.06 -13.22
N LYS A 82 -19.49 -10.75 -11.93
CA LYS A 82 -20.20 -9.64 -11.28
C LYS A 82 -19.84 -8.29 -11.94
N ASN A 83 -20.84 -7.42 -12.11
CA ASN A 83 -20.64 -6.08 -12.68
C ASN A 83 -19.67 -5.24 -11.85
N TYR A 84 -19.80 -5.34 -10.51
CA TYR A 84 -18.89 -4.70 -9.56
C TYR A 84 -18.25 -5.77 -8.68
N ALA A 85 -16.91 -5.81 -8.64
CA ALA A 85 -16.18 -6.82 -7.87
C ALA A 85 -16.48 -6.75 -6.35
N HIS A 86 -16.90 -5.61 -5.85
CA HIS A 86 -17.25 -5.42 -4.42
C HIS A 86 -18.73 -5.68 -4.10
N GLU A 87 -19.54 -6.09 -5.06
CA GLU A 87 -20.99 -6.30 -4.88
C GLU A 87 -21.29 -7.28 -3.75
N GLY A 88 -22.06 -6.81 -2.75
CA GLY A 88 -22.40 -7.58 -1.55
C GLY A 88 -21.26 -7.78 -0.54
N LEU A 89 -20.07 -7.20 -0.77
CA LEU A 89 -18.91 -7.35 0.10
C LEU A 89 -18.73 -6.15 1.03
N LYS A 90 -18.25 -6.43 2.24
CA LYS A 90 -17.90 -5.40 3.22
C LYS A 90 -16.48 -4.88 2.95
N LYS A 91 -16.34 -3.55 2.92
CA LYS A 91 -15.04 -2.88 2.85
C LYS A 91 -14.25 -3.10 4.15
N SER A 92 -13.00 -3.50 4.03
CA SER A 92 -12.07 -3.68 5.14
C SER A 92 -10.87 -2.76 4.98
N TYR A 93 -10.23 -2.43 6.09
CA TYR A 93 -9.07 -1.55 6.16
C TYR A 93 -7.91 -2.30 6.80
N SER A 94 -6.79 -2.39 6.11
CA SER A 94 -5.61 -3.08 6.60
C SER A 94 -4.90 -2.26 7.68
N THR A 95 -4.37 -2.96 8.68
CA THR A 95 -3.39 -2.45 9.64
C THR A 95 -1.97 -2.78 9.25
N ASP A 96 -1.76 -3.68 8.29
CA ASP A 96 -0.46 -4.26 7.99
C ASP A 96 0.53 -3.22 7.49
N ILE A 97 1.77 -3.34 7.97
CA ILE A 97 2.95 -2.63 7.47
C ILE A 97 3.89 -3.67 6.87
N HIS A 98 4.21 -3.49 5.61
CA HIS A 98 5.10 -4.36 4.85
C HIS A 98 6.39 -3.64 4.50
N LEU A 99 7.52 -4.34 4.60
CA LEU A 99 8.81 -3.91 4.11
C LEU A 99 9.22 -4.74 2.89
N TRP A 100 9.77 -4.05 1.88
CA TRP A 100 10.43 -4.71 0.76
C TRP A 100 11.85 -5.08 1.15
N HIS A 101 12.14 -6.37 1.15
CA HIS A 101 13.46 -6.89 1.49
C HIS A 101 13.77 -8.14 0.68
N ASN A 102 14.98 -8.23 0.12
CA ASN A 102 15.47 -9.40 -0.62
C ASN A 102 14.50 -9.90 -1.71
N GLY A 103 13.87 -8.98 -2.47
CA GLY A 103 12.99 -9.33 -3.58
C GLY A 103 11.57 -9.76 -3.18
N LYS A 104 11.16 -9.57 -1.95
CA LYS A 104 9.81 -9.89 -1.44
C LYS A 104 9.32 -8.85 -0.42
N TRP A 105 8.02 -8.90 -0.16
CA TRP A 105 7.39 -8.13 0.91
C TRP A 105 7.23 -9.00 2.15
N ASP A 106 7.71 -8.51 3.28
CA ASP A 106 7.51 -9.14 4.59
C ASP A 106 6.62 -8.24 5.46
N LYS A 107 5.59 -8.82 6.09
CA LYS A 107 4.83 -8.12 7.12
C LYS A 107 5.74 -7.88 8.31
N SER A 108 5.98 -6.61 8.64
CA SER A 108 7.00 -6.18 9.60
C SER A 108 6.44 -5.35 10.75
N GLY A 109 5.14 -5.03 10.72
CA GLY A 109 4.48 -4.26 11.78
C GLY A 109 2.99 -4.05 11.50
N GLU A 110 2.36 -3.26 12.37
CA GLU A 110 0.95 -2.90 12.25
C GLU A 110 0.70 -1.44 12.67
N LEU A 111 -0.24 -0.81 12.01
CA LEU A 111 -0.86 0.45 12.44
C LEU A 111 -1.80 0.16 13.62
N SER A 112 -2.00 1.13 14.51
CA SER A 112 -2.94 1.03 15.63
C SER A 112 -4.40 0.85 15.19
N GLN A 113 -4.73 1.36 13.99
CA GLN A 113 -6.02 1.12 13.33
C GLN A 113 -5.85 1.06 11.81
N GLY A 114 -6.68 0.24 11.15
CA GLY A 114 -6.71 0.16 9.69
C GLY A 114 -7.18 1.47 9.09
N ARG A 115 -6.44 1.95 8.06
CA ARG A 115 -6.73 3.21 7.37
C ARG A 115 -6.35 3.19 5.91
N ALA A 116 -6.99 4.04 5.12
CA ALA A 116 -6.74 4.25 3.71
C ALA A 116 -7.07 5.70 3.29
N TYR A 117 -6.66 6.09 2.08
CA TYR A 117 -7.08 7.35 1.42
C TYR A 117 -6.67 8.64 2.14
N GLY A 118 -5.64 8.59 2.97
CA GLY A 118 -4.99 9.78 3.53
C GLY A 118 -3.81 10.24 2.67
N VAL A 119 -2.92 10.98 3.29
CA VAL A 119 -1.69 11.46 2.68
C VAL A 119 -0.49 10.74 3.31
N SER A 120 0.51 10.43 2.50
CA SER A 120 1.82 9.99 2.97
C SER A 120 2.92 10.85 2.39
N LEU A 121 3.91 11.19 3.21
CA LEU A 121 5.05 12.01 2.80
C LEU A 121 6.32 11.61 3.59
N PRO A 122 7.50 11.86 3.00
CA PRO A 122 8.75 11.65 3.72
C PRO A 122 8.92 12.69 4.83
N TRP A 123 9.35 12.26 6.00
CA TRP A 123 9.63 13.11 7.15
C TRP A 123 10.78 12.55 7.98
N ASN A 124 11.90 13.29 8.07
CA ASN A 124 13.07 12.90 8.88
C ASN A 124 13.46 11.44 8.72
N ASN A 125 13.71 11.01 7.49
CA ASN A 125 14.06 9.62 7.16
C ASN A 125 12.98 8.57 7.52
N SER A 126 11.73 9.00 7.64
CA SER A 126 10.57 8.17 8.01
C SER A 126 9.41 8.43 7.07
N LEU A 127 8.40 7.62 7.13
CA LEU A 127 7.13 7.79 6.43
C LEU A 127 6.12 8.41 7.40
N LEU A 128 5.69 9.64 7.15
CA LEU A 128 4.58 10.29 7.85
C LEU A 128 3.28 10.02 7.11
N ILE A 129 2.29 9.49 7.80
CA ILE A 129 0.91 9.28 7.32
C ILE A 129 0.00 10.25 8.05
N ILE A 130 -0.86 10.97 7.32
CA ILE A 130 -1.78 11.95 7.88
C ILE A 130 -3.21 11.60 7.45
N GLY A 131 -4.09 11.46 8.43
CA GLY A 131 -5.52 11.29 8.22
C GLY A 131 -5.91 10.01 7.49
N GLY A 132 -6.95 10.11 6.69
CA GLY A 132 -7.53 9.03 5.90
C GLY A 132 -8.94 8.64 6.35
N GLU A 133 -9.32 7.43 5.98
CA GLU A 133 -10.60 6.81 6.30
C GLU A 133 -10.37 5.47 6.99
N SER A 134 -11.20 5.14 7.96
CA SER A 134 -11.18 3.87 8.70
C SER A 134 -12.52 3.13 8.60
N ALA A 135 -12.66 2.03 9.34
CA ALA A 135 -13.85 1.20 9.34
C ALA A 135 -15.16 2.01 9.51
N GLY A 136 -16.14 1.73 8.65
CA GLY A 136 -17.41 2.44 8.61
C GLY A 136 -17.36 3.80 7.91
N GLY A 137 -16.29 4.09 7.13
CA GLY A 137 -16.14 5.38 6.43
C GLY A 137 -15.84 6.56 7.35
N LYS A 138 -15.32 6.28 8.55
CA LYS A 138 -14.98 7.33 9.53
C LYS A 138 -13.69 8.03 9.14
N ALA A 139 -13.71 9.36 9.16
CA ALA A 139 -12.50 10.15 9.00
C ALA A 139 -11.50 9.89 10.14
N VAL A 140 -10.25 9.73 9.77
CA VAL A 140 -9.11 9.65 10.69
C VAL A 140 -8.46 11.02 10.74
N THR A 141 -8.25 11.57 11.93
CA THR A 141 -7.74 12.93 12.12
C THR A 141 -6.35 13.00 12.72
N ASP A 142 -5.79 11.86 13.08
CA ASP A 142 -4.43 11.74 13.62
C ASP A 142 -3.37 11.56 12.52
N SER A 143 -2.12 11.56 12.94
CA SER A 143 -0.97 11.23 12.11
C SER A 143 -0.18 10.08 12.71
N VAL A 144 0.53 9.34 11.85
CA VAL A 144 1.38 8.21 12.25
C VAL A 144 2.73 8.36 11.57
N LEU A 145 3.80 8.22 12.34
CA LEU A 145 5.16 8.18 11.84
C LEU A 145 5.69 6.75 11.86
N ILE A 146 6.09 6.25 10.70
CA ILE A 146 6.68 4.91 10.55
C ILE A 146 8.17 5.08 10.25
N SER A 147 9.01 4.55 11.13
CA SER A 147 10.46 4.53 10.99
C SER A 147 10.96 3.10 10.89
N VAL A 148 12.01 2.88 10.10
CA VAL A 148 12.68 1.59 9.98
C VAL A 148 14.14 1.74 10.39
N LYS A 149 14.62 0.89 11.27
CA LYS A 149 16.01 0.77 11.63
C LYS A 149 16.38 -0.72 11.79
N ASP A 150 17.45 -1.15 11.15
CA ASP A 150 17.92 -2.56 11.19
C ASP A 150 16.79 -3.56 10.87
N ASN A 151 15.98 -3.27 9.84
CA ASN A 151 14.78 -4.01 9.42
C ASN A 151 13.66 -4.11 10.49
N LYS A 152 13.73 -3.29 11.53
CA LYS A 152 12.67 -3.19 12.55
C LYS A 152 11.84 -1.96 12.34
N VAL A 153 10.52 -2.15 12.33
CA VAL A 153 9.53 -1.07 12.23
C VAL A 153 9.25 -0.49 13.61
N THR A 154 9.22 0.83 13.69
CA THR A 154 8.71 1.58 14.85
C THR A 154 7.57 2.47 14.38
N VAL A 155 6.46 2.46 15.12
CA VAL A 155 5.27 3.26 14.84
C VAL A 155 5.04 4.23 16.00
N GLN A 156 4.89 5.51 15.68
CA GLN A 156 4.57 6.58 16.64
C GLN A 156 3.29 7.29 16.17
N ASN A 157 2.35 7.45 17.09
CA ASN A 157 1.10 8.19 16.87
C ASN A 157 1.24 9.60 17.42
#